data_9250048bf114c4e901a28c7d101e5b63
#
_entry.id   9250048bf114c4e901a28c7d101e5b63
#
_cell.length_a   1.000
_cell.length_b   1.000
_cell.length_c   1.000
_cell.angle_alpha   90.00
_cell.angle_beta   90.00
_cell.angle_gamma   90.00
#
_symmetry.space_group_name_H-M   'P 1'
#
loop_
_entity.id
_entity.type
_entity.pdbx_description
1 polymer ?
#
loop_
_entity_poly.entity_id
_entity_poly.type
_entity_poly.pdbx_seq_one_letter_code
_entity_poly.pdbx_strand_id
1 'polypeptide(L)'
;MNTAESYDNVGLLTGSSAENITGIAACLDITEEIIIEAVSKNANLIVSHHPVIFHPMKRILAGNPVYSLVRNDISAIAIHTNFDMCEAGVNDALMELLGWQSVGVLEQTQPTGLGIGGIAELPLGFTAKSLAEHCRKSLDLESVKYCEGDTRAITRVGVCSGSGGDLLARAKALGCHALVTGDVKHSVWIEACLLYTSPSPRD
;
A
#
# COMPACT_ATOMS: atom_id res chain seq x y z
N MET A 1 -3.97 8.93 16.66
CA MET A 1 -2.49 8.87 16.73
C MET A 1 -1.95 9.21 15.37
N ASN A 2 -0.96 10.09 15.28
CA ASN A 2 -0.33 10.36 13.97
C ASN A 2 0.74 9.28 13.73
N THR A 3 0.35 8.20 13.06
CA THR A 3 1.23 7.08 12.70
C THR A 3 1.74 7.19 11.27
N ALA A 4 1.35 8.26 10.53
CA ALA A 4 1.78 8.47 9.17
C ALA A 4 3.29 8.74 9.07
N GLU A 5 3.88 8.38 7.94
CA GLU A 5 5.26 8.74 7.59
C GLU A 5 5.44 10.26 7.55
N SER A 6 6.63 10.73 7.91
CA SER A 6 6.92 12.17 8.04
C SER A 6 6.80 12.97 6.74
N TYR A 7 6.90 12.30 5.59
CA TYR A 7 6.76 12.90 4.25
C TYR A 7 5.31 12.88 3.74
N ASP A 8 4.41 12.19 4.45
CA ASP A 8 3.04 11.96 4.00
C ASP A 8 2.12 13.13 4.34
N ASN A 9 1.02 13.25 3.62
CA ASN A 9 0.01 14.27 3.82
C ASN A 9 -1.34 13.62 4.10
N VAL A 10 -1.58 13.24 5.35
CA VAL A 10 -2.80 12.58 5.81
C VAL A 10 -3.69 13.52 6.63
N GLY A 11 -4.93 13.12 6.82
CA GLY A 11 -5.94 13.87 7.57
C GLY A 11 -6.78 14.77 6.66
N LEU A 12 -7.33 15.85 7.21
CA LEU A 12 -8.20 16.77 6.48
C LEU A 12 -7.37 17.62 5.49
N LEU A 13 -7.61 17.42 4.20
CA LEU A 13 -6.90 18.09 3.11
C LEU A 13 -7.67 19.26 2.52
N THR A 14 -9.00 19.18 2.51
CA THR A 14 -9.91 20.24 2.07
C THR A 14 -11.13 20.27 2.97
N GLY A 15 -11.81 21.43 3.06
CA GLY A 15 -13.04 21.58 3.82
C GLY A 15 -12.83 22.03 5.27
N SER A 16 -13.78 21.71 6.14
CA SER A 16 -13.83 22.17 7.51
C SER A 16 -14.15 21.04 8.49
N SER A 17 -13.45 20.99 9.61
CA SER A 17 -13.75 20.06 10.72
C SER A 17 -15.01 20.42 11.51
N ALA A 18 -15.60 21.59 11.26
CA ALA A 18 -16.81 22.07 11.93
C ALA A 18 -18.12 21.79 11.17
N GLU A 19 -18.02 21.17 9.97
CA GLU A 19 -19.20 20.87 9.16
C GLU A 19 -19.96 19.66 9.67
N ASN A 20 -21.29 19.73 9.52
CA ASN A 20 -22.14 18.55 9.73
C ASN A 20 -22.06 17.63 8.54
N ILE A 21 -21.72 16.38 8.75
CA ILE A 21 -21.61 15.38 7.69
C ILE A 21 -23.00 14.88 7.30
N THR A 22 -23.33 15.03 6.01
CA THR A 22 -24.60 14.56 5.43
C THR A 22 -24.47 13.18 4.78
N GLY A 23 -23.27 12.82 4.32
CA GLY A 23 -22.95 11.54 3.74
C GLY A 23 -21.44 11.40 3.55
N ILE A 24 -20.99 10.15 3.47
CA ILE A 24 -19.58 9.80 3.29
C ILE A 24 -19.43 8.96 2.02
N ALA A 25 -18.49 9.36 1.15
CA ALA A 25 -17.98 8.54 0.07
C ALA A 25 -16.59 8.02 0.43
N ALA A 26 -16.30 6.73 0.16
CA ALA A 26 -14.98 6.15 0.33
C ALA A 26 -14.42 5.72 -1.02
N CYS A 27 -13.12 6.03 -1.27
CA CYS A 27 -12.46 5.70 -2.53
C CYS A 27 -10.96 5.49 -2.33
N LEU A 28 -10.31 4.91 -3.35
CA LEU A 28 -8.85 4.85 -3.40
C LEU A 28 -8.28 6.21 -3.79
N ASP A 29 -8.73 6.74 -4.92
CA ASP A 29 -8.33 8.03 -5.48
C ASP A 29 -9.53 8.96 -5.61
N ILE A 30 -9.35 10.25 -5.32
CA ILE A 30 -10.38 11.26 -5.57
C ILE A 30 -10.28 11.72 -7.02
N THR A 31 -11.22 11.25 -7.84
CA THR A 31 -11.38 11.68 -9.24
C THR A 31 -12.59 12.59 -9.40
N GLU A 32 -12.73 13.22 -10.56
CA GLU A 32 -13.90 14.06 -10.87
C GLU A 32 -15.20 13.24 -10.82
N GLU A 33 -15.16 11.97 -11.28
CA GLU A 33 -16.31 11.06 -11.26
C GLU A 33 -16.76 10.76 -9.82
N ILE A 34 -15.83 10.53 -8.91
CA ILE A 34 -16.13 10.31 -7.47
C ILE A 34 -16.76 11.56 -6.85
N ILE A 35 -16.27 12.76 -7.21
CA ILE A 35 -16.83 14.02 -6.73
C ILE A 35 -18.26 14.21 -7.24
N ILE A 36 -18.51 13.96 -8.53
CA ILE A 36 -19.84 14.03 -9.13
C ILE A 36 -20.80 13.04 -8.44
N GLU A 37 -20.34 11.82 -8.18
CA GLU A 37 -21.13 10.81 -7.47
C GLU A 37 -21.45 11.26 -6.04
N ALA A 38 -20.46 11.76 -5.29
CA ALA A 38 -20.66 12.29 -3.95
C ALA A 38 -21.72 13.39 -3.91
N VAL A 39 -21.63 14.38 -4.83
CA VAL A 39 -22.64 15.44 -4.98
C VAL A 39 -24.01 14.85 -5.25
N SER A 40 -24.13 13.91 -6.18
CA SER A 40 -25.41 13.30 -6.56
C SER A 40 -26.10 12.56 -5.41
N LYS A 41 -25.30 12.04 -4.47
CA LYS A 41 -25.75 11.32 -3.26
C LYS A 41 -25.82 12.20 -2.01
N ASN A 42 -25.63 13.52 -2.14
CA ASN A 42 -25.60 14.48 -1.03
C ASN A 42 -24.55 14.10 0.04
N ALA A 43 -23.43 13.51 -0.38
CA ALA A 43 -22.28 13.25 0.48
C ALA A 43 -21.34 14.46 0.44
N ASN A 44 -21.05 15.04 1.61
CA ASN A 44 -20.16 16.19 1.73
C ASN A 44 -18.80 15.87 2.36
N LEU A 45 -18.51 14.58 2.57
CA LEU A 45 -17.19 14.08 2.99
C LEU A 45 -16.74 12.97 2.07
N ILE A 46 -15.51 13.08 1.55
CA ILE A 46 -14.82 11.99 0.87
C ILE A 46 -13.65 11.53 1.75
N VAL A 47 -13.58 10.24 2.01
CA VAL A 47 -12.44 9.59 2.66
C VAL A 47 -11.70 8.79 1.59
N SER A 48 -10.47 9.18 1.30
CA SER A 48 -9.62 8.50 0.31
C SER A 48 -8.40 7.85 0.95
N HIS A 49 -7.88 6.80 0.30
CA HIS A 49 -6.59 6.26 0.65
C HIS A 49 -5.48 7.20 0.17
N HIS A 50 -5.40 7.46 -1.11
CA HIS A 50 -4.41 8.38 -1.64
C HIS A 50 -4.79 9.84 -1.38
N PRO A 51 -3.84 10.67 -0.90
CA PRO A 51 -4.11 12.08 -0.65
C PRO A 51 -4.27 12.86 -1.97
N VAL A 52 -5.39 13.57 -2.10
CA VAL A 52 -5.63 14.43 -3.27
C VAL A 52 -4.63 15.58 -3.38
N ILE A 53 -3.97 15.92 -2.29
CA ILE A 53 -2.84 16.85 -2.21
C ILE A 53 -1.67 16.10 -1.56
N PHE A 54 -0.75 15.56 -2.35
CA PHE A 54 0.46 14.92 -1.82
C PHE A 54 1.63 15.91 -1.70
N HIS A 55 1.83 16.74 -2.72
CA HIS A 55 2.84 17.80 -2.73
C HIS A 55 2.20 19.18 -2.65
N PRO A 56 2.89 20.20 -2.10
CA PRO A 56 2.40 21.58 -2.08
C PRO A 56 2.02 22.08 -3.48
N MET A 57 0.81 22.62 -3.61
CA MET A 57 0.27 23.12 -4.89
C MET A 57 0.48 24.62 -5.03
N LYS A 58 1.05 25.06 -6.16
CA LYS A 58 1.21 26.50 -6.46
C LYS A 58 0.00 27.12 -7.12
N ARG A 59 -0.87 26.32 -7.73
CA ARG A 59 -2.07 26.75 -8.48
C ARG A 59 -3.14 25.69 -8.36
N ILE A 60 -4.38 26.13 -8.19
CA ILE A 60 -5.57 25.27 -8.24
C ILE A 60 -6.46 25.85 -9.33
N LEU A 61 -6.62 25.13 -10.43
CA LEU A 61 -7.34 25.56 -11.62
C LEU A 61 -8.50 24.60 -11.90
N ALA A 62 -9.46 25.04 -12.70
CA ALA A 62 -10.54 24.17 -13.19
C ALA A 62 -9.97 22.90 -13.85
N GLY A 63 -10.59 21.74 -13.56
CA GLY A 63 -10.09 20.43 -13.95
C GLY A 63 -9.14 19.78 -12.93
N ASN A 64 -8.80 20.47 -11.84
CA ASN A 64 -8.10 19.86 -10.71
C ASN A 64 -9.14 19.38 -9.68
N PRO A 65 -9.07 18.13 -9.19
CA PRO A 65 -10.02 17.61 -8.20
C PRO A 65 -10.16 18.49 -6.95
N VAL A 66 -9.05 19.10 -6.47
CA VAL A 66 -9.10 20.03 -5.33
C VAL A 66 -10.00 21.25 -5.61
N TYR A 67 -9.99 21.77 -6.86
CA TYR A 67 -10.89 22.85 -7.24
C TYR A 67 -12.36 22.42 -7.17
N SER A 68 -12.66 21.22 -7.67
CA SER A 68 -14.01 20.68 -7.68
C SER A 68 -14.51 20.36 -6.27
N LEU A 69 -13.65 19.83 -5.38
CA LEU A 69 -13.98 19.63 -3.96
C LEU A 69 -14.39 20.94 -3.28
N VAL A 70 -13.54 21.97 -3.40
CA VAL A 70 -13.80 23.28 -2.77
C VAL A 70 -15.04 23.95 -3.36
N ARG A 71 -15.23 23.86 -4.68
CA ARG A 71 -16.40 24.45 -5.36
C ARG A 71 -17.73 23.81 -4.95
N ASN A 72 -17.72 22.53 -4.58
CA ASN A 72 -18.92 21.78 -4.19
C ASN A 72 -19.08 21.66 -2.68
N ASP A 73 -18.28 22.37 -1.88
CA ASP A 73 -18.28 22.33 -0.41
C ASP A 73 -18.09 20.90 0.13
N ILE A 74 -17.19 20.12 -0.52
CA ILE A 74 -16.88 18.75 -0.11
C ILE A 74 -15.56 18.74 0.67
N SER A 75 -15.61 18.24 1.90
CA SER A 75 -14.44 17.97 2.71
C SER A 75 -13.76 16.67 2.25
N ALA A 76 -12.43 16.63 2.25
CA ALA A 76 -11.66 15.44 1.91
C ALA A 76 -10.65 15.09 3.01
N ILE A 77 -10.67 13.82 3.43
CA ILE A 77 -9.73 13.24 4.39
C ILE A 77 -8.95 12.14 3.70
N ALA A 78 -7.61 12.17 3.80
CA ALA A 78 -6.75 11.07 3.39
C ALA A 78 -6.36 10.18 4.57
N ILE A 79 -6.45 8.86 4.37
CA ILE A 79 -5.99 7.81 5.28
C ILE A 79 -5.00 6.91 4.50
N HIS A 80 -3.75 7.33 4.40
CA HIS A 80 -2.71 6.76 3.53
C HIS A 80 -1.75 5.88 4.35
N THR A 81 -0.49 6.25 4.53
CA THR A 81 0.50 5.43 5.24
C THR A 81 0.11 5.14 6.70
N ASN A 82 -0.66 6.00 7.34
CA ASN A 82 -1.21 5.74 8.67
C ASN A 82 -2.21 4.57 8.69
N PHE A 83 -2.88 4.29 7.57
CA PHE A 83 -3.77 3.13 7.41
C PHE A 83 -3.00 1.89 6.98
N ASP A 84 -1.93 2.05 6.18
CA ASP A 84 -1.03 0.93 5.83
C ASP A 84 -0.36 0.32 7.06
N MET A 85 -0.08 1.14 8.08
CA MET A 85 0.67 0.74 9.28
C MET A 85 -0.19 0.40 10.49
N CYS A 86 -1.51 0.59 10.44
CA CYS A 86 -2.36 0.31 11.61
C CYS A 86 -2.75 -1.17 11.68
N GLU A 87 -3.12 -1.65 12.87
CA GLU A 87 -3.78 -2.93 13.05
C GLU A 87 -5.08 -2.97 12.25
N ALA A 88 -5.38 -4.09 11.61
CA ALA A 88 -6.47 -4.27 10.67
C ALA A 88 -6.44 -3.28 9.48
N GLY A 89 -5.27 -2.76 9.15
CA GLY A 89 -5.02 -1.87 8.03
C GLY A 89 -4.81 -2.62 6.70
N VAL A 90 -4.32 -1.89 5.70
CA VAL A 90 -4.19 -2.41 4.32
C VAL A 90 -3.27 -3.63 4.25
N ASN A 91 -2.13 -3.62 4.97
CA ASN A 91 -1.21 -4.75 4.95
C ASN A 91 -1.78 -5.99 5.65
N ASP A 92 -2.52 -5.83 6.73
CA ASP A 92 -3.21 -6.94 7.41
C ASP A 92 -4.31 -7.53 6.52
N ALA A 93 -5.11 -6.68 5.87
CA ALA A 93 -6.13 -7.12 4.92
C ALA A 93 -5.52 -7.87 3.72
N LEU A 94 -4.39 -7.39 3.20
CA LEU A 94 -3.66 -8.06 2.13
C LEU A 94 -3.16 -9.45 2.57
N MET A 95 -2.60 -9.55 3.77
CA MET A 95 -2.16 -10.83 4.35
C MET A 95 -3.33 -11.80 4.53
N GLU A 96 -4.48 -11.32 5.02
CA GLU A 96 -5.69 -12.13 5.19
C GLU A 96 -6.21 -12.65 3.84
N LEU A 97 -6.27 -11.81 2.81
CA LEU A 97 -6.66 -12.21 1.46
C LEU A 97 -5.72 -13.26 0.86
N LEU A 98 -4.44 -13.20 1.19
CA LEU A 98 -3.45 -14.21 0.79
C LEU A 98 -3.54 -15.49 1.64
N GLY A 99 -4.37 -15.51 2.70
CA GLY A 99 -4.51 -16.63 3.61
C GLY A 99 -3.32 -16.82 4.54
N TRP A 100 -2.57 -15.74 4.82
CA TRP A 100 -1.36 -15.77 5.63
C TRP A 100 -1.55 -15.00 6.93
N GLN A 101 -0.80 -15.41 7.95
CA GLN A 101 -0.72 -14.69 9.22
C GLN A 101 0.61 -13.95 9.32
N SER A 102 0.56 -12.71 9.74
CA SER A 102 1.77 -11.92 9.99
C SER A 102 2.49 -12.44 11.24
N VAL A 103 3.79 -12.68 11.11
CA VAL A 103 4.69 -13.02 12.22
C VAL A 103 5.62 -11.86 12.59
N GLY A 104 5.48 -10.72 11.92
CA GLY A 104 6.26 -9.51 12.16
C GLY A 104 6.09 -8.51 11.04
N VAL A 105 6.69 -7.33 11.19
CA VAL A 105 6.68 -6.25 10.19
C VAL A 105 8.01 -6.20 9.43
N LEU A 106 7.96 -5.77 8.17
CA LEU A 106 9.17 -5.60 7.36
C LEU A 106 10.03 -4.45 7.86
N GLU A 107 9.42 -3.30 8.16
CA GLU A 107 10.11 -2.15 8.69
C GLU A 107 9.31 -1.55 9.84
N GLN A 108 9.88 -1.60 11.03
CA GLN A 108 9.27 -0.99 12.21
C GLN A 108 9.50 0.51 12.20
N THR A 109 8.42 1.28 12.16
CA THR A 109 8.46 2.75 12.11
C THR A 109 8.05 3.37 13.44
N GLN A 110 7.41 2.60 14.33
CA GLN A 110 6.91 3.07 15.61
C GLN A 110 7.45 2.24 16.78
N PRO A 111 7.72 2.86 17.95
CA PRO A 111 8.13 2.14 19.16
C PRO A 111 7.11 1.08 19.64
N THR A 112 5.85 1.22 19.22
CA THR A 112 4.76 0.30 19.54
C THR A 112 4.82 -1.03 18.78
N GLY A 113 5.77 -1.19 17.85
CA GLY A 113 5.87 -2.36 16.99
C GLY A 113 5.14 -2.22 15.65
N LEU A 114 4.39 -1.13 15.47
CA LEU A 114 3.74 -0.83 14.18
C LEU A 114 4.80 -0.47 13.12
N GLY A 115 4.52 -0.83 11.89
CA GLY A 115 5.45 -0.60 10.79
C GLY A 115 4.85 -0.90 9.43
N ILE A 116 5.69 -0.85 8.41
CA ILE A 116 5.30 -1.06 7.02
C ILE A 116 5.50 -2.52 6.64
N GLY A 117 4.50 -3.08 5.97
CA GLY A 117 4.50 -4.43 5.45
C GLY A 117 4.45 -5.50 6.53
N GLY A 118 4.27 -6.74 6.12
CA GLY A 118 4.20 -7.92 6.98
C GLY A 118 5.18 -8.99 6.56
N ILE A 119 5.45 -9.94 7.46
CA ILE A 119 6.24 -11.14 7.20
C ILE A 119 5.35 -12.34 7.46
N ALA A 120 5.31 -13.30 6.55
CA ALA A 120 4.62 -14.57 6.73
C ALA A 120 5.59 -15.76 6.65
N GLU A 121 5.31 -16.77 7.48
CA GLU A 121 5.90 -18.12 7.36
C GLU A 121 4.93 -19.00 6.57
N LEU A 122 5.44 -19.67 5.55
CA LEU A 122 4.66 -20.53 4.68
C LEU A 122 4.95 -22.00 5.02
N PRO A 123 3.96 -22.79 5.44
CA PRO A 123 4.18 -24.16 5.93
C PRO A 123 4.65 -25.11 4.83
N LEU A 124 4.28 -24.84 3.59
CA LEU A 124 4.71 -25.55 2.40
C LEU A 124 5.51 -24.59 1.53
N GLY A 125 6.70 -24.99 1.11
CA GLY A 125 7.52 -24.15 0.25
C GLY A 125 6.90 -23.92 -1.11
N PHE A 126 6.92 -22.66 -1.55
CA PHE A 126 6.51 -22.26 -2.89
C PHE A 126 7.72 -22.16 -3.82
N THR A 127 7.51 -22.35 -5.11
CA THR A 127 8.39 -21.80 -6.16
C THR A 127 7.95 -20.37 -6.47
N ALA A 128 8.78 -19.55 -7.09
CA ALA A 128 8.39 -18.19 -7.50
C ALA A 128 7.11 -18.20 -8.37
N LYS A 129 7.02 -19.15 -9.30
CA LYS A 129 5.84 -19.35 -10.16
C LYS A 129 4.59 -19.72 -9.36
N SER A 130 4.68 -20.68 -8.45
CA SER A 130 3.52 -21.10 -7.65
C SER A 130 3.09 -20.03 -6.65
N LEU A 131 4.02 -19.22 -6.12
CA LEU A 131 3.72 -18.06 -5.30
C LEU A 131 2.98 -16.98 -6.09
N ALA A 132 3.46 -16.65 -7.29
CA ALA A 132 2.79 -15.70 -8.17
C ALA A 132 1.37 -16.16 -8.53
N GLU A 133 1.19 -17.44 -8.83
CA GLU A 133 -0.14 -18.00 -9.14
C GLU A 133 -1.06 -18.03 -7.91
N HIS A 134 -0.52 -18.26 -6.72
CA HIS A 134 -1.26 -18.13 -5.46
C HIS A 134 -1.76 -16.68 -5.27
N CYS A 135 -0.86 -15.69 -5.38
CA CYS A 135 -1.24 -14.28 -5.28
C CYS A 135 -2.29 -13.91 -6.34
N ARG A 136 -2.09 -14.35 -7.59
CA ARG A 136 -3.04 -14.08 -8.67
C ARG A 136 -4.45 -14.57 -8.35
N LYS A 137 -4.57 -15.79 -7.82
CA LYS A 137 -5.87 -16.39 -7.48
C LYS A 137 -6.49 -15.77 -6.23
N SER A 138 -5.69 -15.59 -5.18
CA SER A 138 -6.19 -15.06 -3.89
C SER A 138 -6.66 -13.61 -3.99
N LEU A 139 -6.06 -12.82 -4.89
CA LEU A 139 -6.38 -11.42 -5.09
C LEU A 139 -7.26 -11.17 -6.33
N ASP A 140 -7.71 -12.22 -7.02
CA ASP A 140 -8.53 -12.16 -8.24
C ASP A 140 -7.93 -11.25 -9.32
N LEU A 141 -6.62 -11.41 -9.58
CA LEU A 141 -5.88 -10.60 -10.54
C LEU A 141 -5.83 -11.27 -11.92
N GLU A 142 -5.86 -10.48 -12.98
CA GLU A 142 -5.66 -10.97 -14.34
C GLU A 142 -4.25 -11.55 -14.55
N SER A 143 -3.24 -10.87 -13.99
CA SER A 143 -1.84 -11.26 -14.12
C SER A 143 -1.00 -10.80 -12.93
N VAL A 144 0.09 -11.52 -12.66
CA VAL A 144 1.12 -11.16 -11.68
C VAL A 144 2.48 -11.27 -12.37
N LYS A 145 3.29 -10.24 -12.24
CA LYS A 145 4.69 -10.27 -12.68
C LYS A 145 5.55 -10.87 -11.59
N TYR A 146 6.49 -11.73 -11.93
CA TYR A 146 7.46 -12.27 -10.99
C TYR A 146 8.83 -12.43 -11.66
N CYS A 147 9.89 -12.41 -10.87
CA CYS A 147 11.21 -12.87 -11.31
C CYS A 147 11.55 -14.17 -10.57
N GLU A 148 12.22 -15.07 -11.27
CA GLU A 148 12.78 -16.26 -10.66
C GLU A 148 14.16 -15.91 -10.12
N GLY A 149 14.33 -16.14 -8.83
CA GLY A 149 15.61 -16.10 -8.15
C GLY A 149 16.28 -17.46 -8.14
N ASP A 150 16.80 -17.88 -7.01
CA ASP A 150 17.32 -19.23 -6.86
C ASP A 150 16.18 -20.28 -6.78
N THR A 151 16.55 -21.55 -6.87
CA THR A 151 15.60 -22.67 -6.87
C THR A 151 15.15 -23.12 -5.50
N ARG A 152 15.50 -22.37 -4.43
CA ARG A 152 15.08 -22.70 -3.06
C ARG A 152 13.58 -22.55 -2.89
N ALA A 153 13.02 -23.41 -2.04
CA ALA A 153 11.63 -23.27 -1.66
C ALA A 153 11.42 -21.97 -0.86
N ILE A 154 10.40 -21.20 -1.26
CA ILE A 154 10.00 -19.98 -0.57
C ILE A 154 9.13 -20.38 0.61
N THR A 155 9.66 -20.27 1.84
CA THR A 155 8.98 -20.60 3.09
C THR A 155 8.79 -19.39 3.99
N ARG A 156 9.41 -18.24 3.64
CA ARG A 156 9.28 -16.98 4.36
C ARG A 156 9.14 -15.85 3.35
N VAL A 157 8.08 -15.05 3.46
CA VAL A 157 7.75 -14.02 2.49
C VAL A 157 7.49 -12.68 3.18
N GLY A 158 8.04 -11.62 2.61
CA GLY A 158 7.67 -10.25 2.94
C GLY A 158 6.49 -9.82 2.07
N VAL A 159 5.56 -9.08 2.63
CA VAL A 159 4.39 -8.54 1.93
C VAL A 159 4.28 -7.06 2.22
N CYS A 160 4.10 -6.24 1.20
CA CYS A 160 3.88 -4.81 1.35
C CYS A 160 2.88 -4.33 0.30
N SER A 161 1.81 -3.68 0.73
CA SER A 161 0.86 -3.00 -0.15
C SER A 161 1.53 -1.85 -0.90
N GLY A 162 0.92 -1.42 -2.01
CA GLY A 162 1.41 -0.28 -2.79
C GLY A 162 2.83 -0.49 -3.34
N SER A 163 3.68 0.52 -3.24
CA SER A 163 5.05 0.55 -3.80
C SER A 163 6.10 0.13 -2.77
N GLY A 164 6.14 -1.16 -2.42
CA GLY A 164 7.06 -1.73 -1.42
C GLY A 164 8.42 -2.15 -1.96
N GLY A 165 8.78 -1.80 -3.19
CA GLY A 165 10.04 -2.22 -3.80
C GLY A 165 11.29 -1.80 -3.02
N ASP A 166 11.26 -0.66 -2.37
CA ASP A 166 12.37 -0.14 -1.56
C ASP A 166 12.63 -1.00 -0.29
N LEU A 167 11.70 -1.89 0.09
CA LEU A 167 11.87 -2.84 1.19
C LEU A 167 12.58 -4.14 0.80
N LEU A 168 12.99 -4.31 -0.47
CA LEU A 168 13.60 -5.54 -0.96
C LEU A 168 14.84 -5.97 -0.14
N ALA A 169 15.77 -5.03 0.06
CA ALA A 169 16.99 -5.28 0.85
C ALA A 169 16.65 -5.62 2.31
N ARG A 170 15.65 -4.95 2.87
CA ARG A 170 15.18 -5.19 4.24
C ARG A 170 14.53 -6.57 4.38
N ALA A 171 13.66 -6.95 3.45
CA ALA A 171 13.05 -8.28 3.40
C ALA A 171 14.12 -9.38 3.36
N LYS A 172 15.15 -9.20 2.49
CA LYS A 172 16.29 -10.14 2.43
C LYS A 172 17.04 -10.23 3.76
N ALA A 173 17.33 -9.09 4.39
CA ALA A 173 18.04 -9.04 5.68
C ALA A 173 17.24 -9.73 6.81
N LEU A 174 15.91 -9.76 6.72
CA LEU A 174 15.01 -10.47 7.64
C LEU A 174 14.80 -11.95 7.27
N GLY A 175 15.56 -12.47 6.30
CA GLY A 175 15.50 -13.85 5.86
C GLY A 175 14.29 -14.19 4.99
N CYS A 176 13.59 -13.19 4.42
CA CYS A 176 12.54 -13.47 3.46
C CYS A 176 13.15 -13.98 2.15
N HIS A 177 12.51 -15.00 1.57
CA HIS A 177 12.90 -15.61 0.30
C HIS A 177 12.22 -14.94 -0.91
N ALA A 178 11.17 -14.17 -0.67
CA ALA A 178 10.48 -13.36 -1.66
C ALA A 178 9.87 -12.11 -1.02
N LEU A 179 9.58 -11.11 -1.85
CA LEU A 179 8.78 -9.94 -1.51
C LEU A 179 7.58 -9.88 -2.46
N VAL A 180 6.38 -9.77 -1.91
CA VAL A 180 5.12 -9.51 -2.64
C VAL A 180 4.73 -8.07 -2.43
N THR A 181 4.54 -7.32 -3.53
CA THR A 181 4.19 -5.89 -3.47
C THR A 181 3.45 -5.47 -4.74
N GLY A 182 2.70 -4.36 -4.67
CA GLY A 182 1.85 -3.88 -5.77
C GLY A 182 2.62 -3.23 -6.91
N ASP A 183 3.67 -2.46 -6.59
CA ASP A 183 4.46 -1.75 -7.60
C ASP A 183 5.96 -1.83 -7.31
N VAL A 184 6.74 -1.98 -8.40
CA VAL A 184 8.19 -2.11 -8.34
C VAL A 184 8.84 -1.33 -9.49
N LYS A 185 9.72 -0.40 -9.17
CA LYS A 185 10.52 0.31 -10.17
C LYS A 185 11.41 -0.66 -10.96
N HIS A 186 11.68 -0.35 -12.23
CA HIS A 186 12.49 -1.22 -13.10
C HIS A 186 13.87 -1.56 -12.51
N SER A 187 14.54 -0.60 -11.88
CA SER A 187 15.83 -0.81 -11.21
C SER A 187 15.75 -1.85 -10.10
N VAL A 188 14.67 -1.86 -9.34
CA VAL A 188 14.44 -2.81 -8.25
C VAL A 188 14.16 -4.21 -8.78
N TRP A 189 13.50 -4.33 -9.93
CA TRP A 189 13.37 -5.63 -10.61
C TRP A 189 14.73 -6.24 -10.96
N ILE A 190 15.63 -5.45 -11.53
CA ILE A 190 17.01 -5.90 -11.83
C ILE A 190 17.71 -6.32 -10.54
N GLU A 191 17.62 -5.50 -9.50
CA GLU A 191 18.20 -5.79 -8.18
C GLU A 191 17.64 -7.10 -7.59
N ALA A 192 16.31 -7.29 -7.63
CA ALA A 192 15.67 -8.51 -7.15
C ALA A 192 16.20 -9.75 -7.87
N CYS A 193 16.29 -9.71 -9.19
CA CYS A 193 16.84 -10.81 -9.98
C CYS A 193 18.31 -11.12 -9.60
N LEU A 194 19.12 -10.11 -9.34
CA LEU A 194 20.52 -10.28 -8.96
C LEU A 194 20.68 -10.75 -7.51
N LEU A 195 19.93 -10.18 -6.58
CA LEU A 195 20.02 -10.50 -5.13
C LEU A 195 19.65 -11.95 -4.80
N TYR A 196 18.69 -12.50 -5.53
CA TYR A 196 18.22 -13.87 -5.32
C TYR A 196 18.90 -14.91 -6.21
N THR A 197 19.72 -14.47 -7.20
CA THR A 197 20.50 -15.38 -8.08
C THR A 197 21.98 -15.47 -7.73
N SER A 198 22.51 -14.52 -6.94
CA SER A 198 23.92 -14.58 -6.50
C SER A 198 24.10 -15.61 -5.40
N PRO A 199 24.98 -16.60 -5.55
CA PRO A 199 25.39 -17.44 -4.43
C PRO A 199 25.99 -16.50 -3.37
N SER A 200 25.49 -16.58 -2.13
CA SER A 200 26.16 -15.95 -0.99
C SER A 200 27.60 -16.50 -0.94
N PRO A 201 28.63 -15.65 -0.79
CA PRO A 201 29.94 -16.15 -0.46
C PRO A 201 29.76 -17.00 0.80
N ARG A 202 30.10 -18.26 0.74
CA ARG A 202 30.19 -19.09 1.94
C ARG A 202 31.48 -18.68 2.61
N ASP A 203 31.37 -18.13 3.79
CA ASP A 203 32.48 -18.09 4.74
C ASP A 203 32.79 -19.52 5.22
#